data_9d974e6983736eba7a1a49e4dc72bd57
#
_entry.id   9d974e6983736eba7a1a49e4dc72bd57
#
_cell.length_a   1.000
_cell.length_b   1.000
_cell.length_c   1.000
_cell.angle_alpha   90.00
_cell.angle_beta   90.00
_cell.angle_gamma   90.00
#
_symmetry.space_group_name_H-M   'P 1'
#
loop_
_entity.id
_entity.type
_entity.pdbx_description
1 polymer ?
#
loop_
_entity_poly.entity_id
_entity_poly.type
_entity_poly.pdbx_seq_one_letter_code
_entity_poly.pdbx_strand_id
1 'polypeptide(L)'
;MNIKIDKRSQRTREALKKTLAQMMIKQNINDITIKNLVVLANINRSTFYLHYTDIFDLLQEMENDIISQIQKVLDSYPSLSRAQSYSFVTDLI
;
A
#
# COMPACT_ATOMS: atom_id res chain seq x y z
N MET A 1 -22.27 -11.95 4.58
CA MET A 1 -21.15 -11.07 4.23
C MET A 1 -21.63 -9.76 3.67
N ASN A 2 -21.03 -8.68 4.08
CA ASN A 2 -21.54 -7.37 3.73
C ASN A 2 -20.65 -6.73 2.66
N ILE A 3 -21.04 -6.94 1.41
CA ILE A 3 -20.28 -6.49 0.25
C ILE A 3 -20.17 -4.97 0.19
N LYS A 4 -21.20 -4.26 0.65
CA LYS A 4 -21.20 -2.79 0.64
C LYS A 4 -20.15 -2.22 1.58
N ILE A 5 -19.99 -2.81 2.76
CA ILE A 5 -18.97 -2.39 3.72
C ILE A 5 -17.59 -2.63 3.15
N ASP A 6 -17.38 -3.79 2.51
CA ASP A 6 -16.10 -4.12 1.92
C ASP A 6 -15.72 -3.14 0.82
N LYS A 7 -16.66 -2.76 -0.03
CA LYS A 7 -16.40 -1.79 -1.10
C LYS A 7 -16.07 -0.41 -0.54
N ARG A 8 -16.80 0.02 0.49
CA ARG A 8 -16.55 1.32 1.12
C ARG A 8 -15.18 1.34 1.79
N SER A 9 -14.86 0.30 2.52
CA SER A 9 -13.54 0.16 3.16
C SER A 9 -12.43 0.17 2.13
N GLN A 10 -12.63 -0.52 1.03
CA GLN A 10 -11.64 -0.58 -0.03
C GLN A 10 -11.41 0.79 -0.66
N ARG A 11 -12.48 1.55 -0.93
CA ARG A 11 -12.36 2.90 -1.46
C ARG A 11 -11.60 3.81 -0.52
N THR A 12 -11.89 3.72 0.76
CA THR A 12 -11.20 4.51 1.79
C THR A 12 -9.72 4.19 1.79
N ARG A 13 -9.37 2.90 1.81
CA ARG A 13 -7.97 2.48 1.82
C ARG A 13 -7.25 2.91 0.54
N GLU A 14 -7.91 2.77 -0.62
CA GLU A 14 -7.32 3.18 -1.88
C GLU A 14 -7.07 4.69 -1.92
N ALA A 15 -8.01 5.48 -1.40
CA ALA A 15 -7.83 6.93 -1.32
C ALA A 15 -6.66 7.31 -0.43
N LEU A 16 -6.53 6.66 0.72
CA LEU A 16 -5.43 6.90 1.65
C LEU A 16 -4.08 6.52 1.04
N LYS A 17 -4.02 5.37 0.40
CA LYS A 17 -2.78 4.90 -0.26
C LYS A 17 -2.35 5.86 -1.37
N LYS A 18 -3.29 6.26 -2.21
CA LYS A 18 -3.01 7.17 -3.31
C LYS A 18 -2.50 8.51 -2.79
N THR A 19 -3.16 9.04 -1.78
CA THR A 19 -2.79 10.32 -1.20
C THR A 19 -1.42 10.25 -0.54
N LEU A 20 -1.16 9.19 0.22
CA LEU A 20 0.16 9.02 0.84
C LEU A 20 1.27 8.93 -0.22
N ALA A 21 1.03 8.16 -1.28
CA ALA A 21 2.00 8.05 -2.37
C ALA A 21 2.32 9.42 -2.97
N GLN A 22 1.29 10.23 -3.20
CA GLN A 22 1.49 11.58 -3.73
C GLN A 22 2.27 12.48 -2.78
N MET A 23 1.99 12.38 -1.49
CA MET A 23 2.71 13.17 -0.49
C MET A 23 4.18 12.75 -0.38
N MET A 24 4.47 11.47 -0.53
CA MET A 24 5.83 10.95 -0.43
C MET A 24 6.72 11.41 -1.60
N ILE A 25 6.13 11.85 -2.69
CA ILE A 25 6.90 12.43 -3.79
C ILE A 25 7.55 13.75 -3.36
N LYS A 26 6.87 14.50 -2.50
CA LYS A 26 7.31 15.84 -2.10
C LYS A 26 7.89 15.91 -0.70
N GLN A 27 7.62 14.94 0.16
CA GLN A 27 8.00 14.98 1.56
C GLN A 27 8.61 13.65 1.99
N ASN A 28 9.47 13.73 3.01
CA ASN A 28 9.94 12.53 3.68
C ASN A 28 8.77 11.92 4.47
N ILE A 29 8.70 10.60 4.51
CA ILE A 29 7.63 9.89 5.25
C ILE A 29 7.56 10.33 6.71
N ASN A 30 8.70 10.65 7.31
CA ASN A 30 8.75 11.05 8.72
C ASN A 30 8.12 12.43 8.95
N ASP A 31 7.94 13.22 7.90
CA ASP A 31 7.34 14.55 7.99
C ASP A 31 5.84 14.54 7.68
N ILE A 32 5.31 13.40 7.25
CA ILE A 32 3.89 13.27 6.92
C ILE A 32 3.11 12.93 8.18
N THR A 33 2.07 13.71 8.45
CA THR A 33 1.20 13.48 9.60
C THR A 33 -0.13 12.90 9.16
N ILE A 34 -0.78 12.16 10.05
CA ILE A 34 -2.12 11.62 9.80
C ILE A 34 -3.09 12.78 9.51
N LYS A 35 -2.96 13.86 10.27
CA LYS A 35 -3.81 15.05 10.09
C LYS A 35 -3.75 15.57 8.65
N ASN A 36 -2.55 15.75 8.13
CA ASN A 36 -2.40 16.27 6.77
C ASN A 36 -2.86 15.27 5.73
N LEU A 37 -2.57 14.01 5.95
CA LEU A 37 -2.99 12.94 5.05
C LEU A 37 -4.51 12.89 4.90
N VAL A 38 -5.24 12.86 6.02
CA VAL A 38 -6.69 12.72 5.97
C VAL A 38 -7.36 13.96 5.39
N VAL A 39 -6.81 15.15 5.63
CA VAL A 39 -7.31 16.36 5.02
C VAL A 39 -7.19 16.29 3.50
N LEU A 40 -6.02 15.93 2.99
CA LEU A 40 -5.80 15.82 1.55
C LEU A 40 -6.63 14.69 0.92
N ALA A 41 -6.80 13.59 1.63
CA ALA A 41 -7.60 12.46 1.15
C ALA A 41 -9.10 12.70 1.29
N ASN A 42 -9.48 13.78 1.97
CA ASN A 42 -10.89 14.11 2.26
C ASN A 42 -11.58 12.99 3.04
N ILE A 43 -10.89 12.52 4.07
CA ILE A 43 -11.37 11.42 4.92
C ILE A 43 -11.30 11.87 6.36
N ASN A 44 -12.28 11.46 7.19
CA ASN A 44 -12.25 11.75 8.62
C ASN A 44 -11.11 11.00 9.29
N ARG A 45 -10.48 11.68 10.25
CA ARG A 45 -9.39 11.09 11.02
C ARG A 45 -9.83 9.80 11.74
N SER A 46 -11.04 9.80 12.28
CA SER A 46 -11.59 8.61 12.93
C SER A 46 -11.71 7.43 11.96
N THR A 47 -12.05 7.72 10.70
CA THR A 47 -12.11 6.70 9.66
C THR A 47 -10.74 6.10 9.39
N PHE A 48 -9.68 6.93 9.38
CA PHE A 48 -8.32 6.42 9.25
C PHE A 48 -8.04 5.37 10.31
N TYR A 49 -8.35 5.67 11.56
CA TYR A 49 -8.06 4.77 12.68
C TYR A 49 -8.90 3.50 12.69
N LEU A 50 -9.95 3.42 11.87
CA LEU A 50 -10.66 2.17 11.67
C LEU A 50 -9.84 1.16 10.88
N HIS A 51 -8.88 1.63 10.09
CA HIS A 51 -8.13 0.77 9.18
C HIS A 51 -6.65 0.66 9.53
N TYR A 52 -6.06 1.70 10.11
CA TYR A 52 -4.62 1.76 10.35
C TYR A 52 -4.32 2.38 11.71
N THR A 53 -3.23 1.95 12.32
CA THR A 53 -2.78 2.50 13.60
C THR A 53 -1.99 3.80 13.40
N ASP A 54 -1.21 3.89 12.32
CA ASP A 54 -0.40 5.06 12.02
C ASP A 54 -0.02 5.07 10.53
N ILE A 55 0.80 6.05 10.15
CA ILE A 55 1.26 6.21 8.76
C ILE A 55 2.08 4.99 8.30
N PHE A 56 2.90 4.45 9.18
CA PHE A 56 3.76 3.32 8.83
C PHE A 56 2.96 2.04 8.62
N ASP A 57 1.85 1.88 9.34
CA ASP A 57 0.94 0.77 9.11
C ASP A 57 0.33 0.85 7.71
N LEU A 58 -0.08 2.04 7.29
CA LEU A 58 -0.57 2.27 5.94
C LEU A 58 0.52 1.99 4.90
N LEU A 59 1.72 2.48 5.14
CA LEU A 59 2.85 2.24 4.23
C LEU A 59 3.13 0.74 4.08
N GLN A 60 3.04 0.00 5.18
CA GLN A 60 3.24 -1.45 5.16
C GLN A 60 2.25 -2.13 4.23
N GLU A 61 0.98 -1.72 4.27
CA GLU A 61 -0.02 -2.28 3.35
C GLU A 61 0.31 -1.95 1.90
N MET A 62 0.77 -0.73 1.62
CA MET A 62 1.18 -0.33 0.27
C MET A 62 2.33 -1.20 -0.23
N GLU A 63 3.31 -1.47 0.63
CA GLU A 63 4.44 -2.33 0.29
C GLU A 63 3.98 -3.76 0.01
N ASN A 64 3.08 -4.27 0.83
CA ASN A 64 2.53 -5.61 0.64
C ASN A 64 1.75 -5.72 -0.68
N ASP A 65 1.03 -4.67 -1.05
CA ASP A 65 0.30 -4.62 -2.33
C ASP A 65 1.26 -4.73 -3.50
N ILE A 66 2.37 -4.02 -3.44
CA ILE A 66 3.38 -4.04 -4.50
C ILE A 66 4.00 -5.43 -4.61
N ILE A 67 4.37 -6.02 -3.48
CA ILE A 67 4.95 -7.37 -3.45
C ILE A 67 3.97 -8.37 -4.04
N SER A 68 2.70 -8.26 -3.68
CA SER A 68 1.65 -9.14 -4.18
C SER A 68 1.51 -9.04 -5.70
N GLN A 69 1.57 -7.83 -6.25
CA GLN A 69 1.50 -7.62 -7.69
C GLN A 69 2.70 -8.21 -8.41
N ILE A 70 3.89 -8.03 -7.85
CA ILE A 70 5.11 -8.61 -8.40
C ILE A 70 5.00 -10.14 -8.41
N GLN A 71 4.51 -10.72 -7.32
CA GLN A 71 4.33 -12.17 -7.21
C GLN A 71 3.39 -12.70 -8.29
N LYS A 72 2.29 -11.99 -8.55
CA LYS A 72 1.36 -12.39 -9.60
C LYS A 72 2.01 -12.38 -10.97
N VAL A 73 2.82 -11.39 -11.26
CA VAL A 73 3.55 -11.31 -12.52
C VAL A 73 4.51 -12.48 -12.65
N LEU A 74 5.27 -12.76 -11.60
CA LEU A 74 6.22 -13.89 -11.60
C LEU A 74 5.51 -15.22 -11.78
N ASP A 75 4.35 -15.38 -11.16
CA ASP A 75 3.57 -16.62 -11.27
C ASP A 75 3.03 -16.82 -12.69
N SER A 76 2.80 -15.74 -13.44
CA SER A 76 2.39 -15.84 -14.85
C SER A 76 3.52 -16.33 -15.75
N TYR A 77 4.76 -16.30 -15.28
CA TYR A 77 5.93 -16.73 -16.03
C TYR A 77 6.67 -17.79 -15.22
N PRO A 78 6.18 -19.05 -15.19
CA PRO A 78 6.73 -20.08 -14.29
C PRO A 78 8.23 -20.30 -14.45
N SER A 79 8.74 -20.17 -15.68
CA SER A 79 10.17 -20.33 -15.91
C SER A 79 11.02 -19.28 -15.23
N LEU A 80 10.49 -18.07 -15.07
CA LEU A 80 11.17 -17.00 -14.35
C LEU A 80 11.02 -17.12 -12.86
N SER A 81 9.84 -17.54 -12.41
CA SER A 81 9.53 -17.52 -10.99
C SER A 81 10.32 -18.55 -10.19
N ARG A 82 10.70 -19.66 -10.80
CA ARG A 82 11.36 -20.74 -10.04
C ARG A 82 12.87 -20.63 -10.01
N ALA A 83 13.50 -20.53 -11.17
CA ALA A 83 14.95 -20.58 -11.23
C ALA A 83 15.57 -19.21 -11.32
N GLN A 84 15.04 -18.38 -12.21
CA GLN A 84 15.67 -17.12 -12.52
C GLN A 84 15.37 -16.02 -11.51
N SER A 85 14.19 -16.02 -10.92
CA SER A 85 13.86 -14.99 -9.94
C SER A 85 14.69 -15.14 -8.67
N TYR A 86 14.95 -16.37 -8.24
CA TYR A 86 15.81 -16.61 -7.07
C TYR A 86 17.24 -16.18 -7.35
N SER A 87 17.74 -16.59 -8.50
CA SER A 87 19.10 -16.21 -8.89
C SER A 87 19.23 -14.69 -8.99
N PHE A 88 18.26 -14.04 -9.57
CA PHE A 88 18.26 -12.60 -9.73
C PHE A 88 18.27 -11.88 -8.38
N VAL A 89 17.43 -12.32 -7.46
CA VAL A 89 17.35 -11.72 -6.12
C VAL A 89 18.64 -11.97 -5.36
N THR A 90 19.20 -13.16 -5.45
CA THR A 90 20.45 -13.50 -4.79
C THR A 90 21.59 -12.63 -5.32
N ASP A 91 21.63 -12.41 -6.61
CA ASP A 91 22.68 -11.59 -7.22
C ASP A 91 22.58 -10.12 -6.83
N LEU A 92 21.39 -9.64 -6.50
CA LEU A 92 21.19 -8.26 -6.07
C LEU A 92 21.64 -8.03 -4.63
N ILE A 93 21.69 -9.07 -3.83
CA ILE A 93 22.10 -8.98 -2.44
C ILE A 93 23.61 -9.14 -2.33
#